data_f36696b945befe93ca3222ea91028a72
#
_entry.id   f36696b945befe93ca3222ea91028a72
#
_cell.length_a   1.000
_cell.length_b   1.000
_cell.length_c   1.000
_cell.angle_alpha   90.00
_cell.angle_beta   90.00
_cell.angle_gamma   90.00
#
_symmetry.space_group_name_H-M   'P 1'
#
loop_
_entity.id
_entity.type
_entity.pdbx_description
1 polymer ?
#
loop_
_entity_poly.entity_id
_entity_poly.type
_entity_poly.pdbx_seq_one_letter_code
_entity_poly.pdbx_strand_id
1 'polypeptide(L)'
;MLMEIEMTTTQRSALHAATGSNLTAKGWGQEAALRMLHNNLDPAVAEHPEELIVYGGSGKAARNWQSFDAIVKTLTNLENDETMLVQSGKPVGVFRTHEWAPRVLIANSNLVGDWANWPEFRRLEQLGLTMYGQMTAGSWIYIGTQGILQGTYETFAAVAAKRFGGTLAGTLTLTGGCGGMGGAQPLAVTMNEGTCLIIDVDESRLRRRIQDRYLDELADNLDDAIDRVLKYKSQKKAISVGLAGNAATIFAELLKRDVPIDIVTDQTSAHDPLYYVPEGVSVEDARAMAEADPEDFTDRAEAAMAKQVEAMVGFMAKGAEVFDYGNSIRDEARKGGFKDAFKFPGFIPAYIRPLFCEGKGPFRWVALSGDKKDIYRTDKAILELFPENEHLHRWIKMAQDRVEFQGLPARICWLGYGERDKAGAVFNDLVKKGEVSAPIVIGRDHLDCGSVASPYRESEAMLDGSDAIADWPLLNAMINIASGASWVSIHHGGGVGIGRSIHAGQVSVADGTDLAAEKLNRVLTNDPGMGVIRHVDAGYDIAEGVARAKHVHVPMLDTE
;
A
#
# COMPACT_ATOMS: atom_id res chain seq x y z
N MET A 1 1.14 -27.11 33.14
CA MET A 1 1.27 -27.90 31.91
C MET A 1 0.15 -27.43 30.98
N LEU A 2 0.36 -26.30 30.32
CA LEU A 2 -0.55 -25.78 29.30
C LEU A 2 -0.27 -26.61 28.05
N MET A 3 -1.26 -27.36 27.58
CA MET A 3 -1.20 -28.04 26.29
C MET A 3 -0.98 -26.97 25.20
N GLU A 4 0.17 -26.98 24.56
CA GLU A 4 0.38 -26.26 23.30
C GLU A 4 -0.56 -26.91 22.27
N ILE A 5 -1.65 -26.24 21.93
CA ILE A 5 -2.50 -26.63 20.82
C ILE A 5 -1.80 -26.10 19.56
N GLU A 6 -0.98 -26.93 18.92
CA GLU A 6 -0.53 -26.63 17.56
C GLU A 6 -1.77 -26.57 16.66
N MET A 7 -1.99 -25.42 16.05
CA MET A 7 -3.06 -25.26 15.07
C MET A 7 -2.84 -26.19 13.88
N THR A 8 -3.90 -26.89 13.47
CA THR A 8 -3.87 -27.71 12.25
C THR A 8 -3.79 -26.83 11.00
N THR A 9 -3.35 -27.36 9.87
CA THR A 9 -3.30 -26.65 8.58
C THR A 9 -4.65 -26.02 8.22
N THR A 10 -5.76 -26.70 8.50
CA THR A 10 -7.13 -26.19 8.28
C THR A 10 -7.47 -25.02 9.20
N GLN A 11 -6.99 -25.01 10.44
CA GLN A 11 -7.18 -23.90 11.38
C GLN A 11 -6.33 -22.69 10.99
N ARG A 12 -5.14 -22.91 10.42
CA ARG A 12 -4.25 -21.86 9.93
C ARG A 12 -4.76 -21.15 8.68
N SER A 13 -5.50 -21.85 7.82
CA SER A 13 -6.12 -21.26 6.62
C SER A 13 -7.47 -20.56 6.89
N ALA A 14 -7.98 -20.59 8.12
CA ALA A 14 -9.24 -19.97 8.51
C ALA A 14 -9.07 -18.98 9.68
N LEU A 15 -7.94 -18.25 9.72
CA LEU A 15 -7.70 -17.24 10.74
C LEU A 15 -8.59 -16.02 10.52
N HIS A 16 -9.26 -15.59 11.58
CA HIS A 16 -10.00 -14.34 11.63
C HIS A 16 -9.60 -13.54 12.85
N ALA A 17 -9.62 -12.22 12.72
CA ALA A 17 -9.41 -11.34 13.86
C ALA A 17 -10.56 -11.45 14.87
N ALA A 18 -10.24 -11.42 16.16
CA ALA A 18 -11.26 -11.24 17.20
C ALA A 18 -11.94 -9.87 17.04
N THR A 19 -13.23 -9.80 17.39
CA THR A 19 -14.05 -8.59 17.24
C THR A 19 -14.71 -8.20 18.56
N GLY A 20 -15.20 -6.95 18.65
CA GLY A 20 -15.91 -6.45 19.81
C GLY A 20 -14.98 -5.81 20.87
N SER A 21 -15.52 -5.56 22.05
CA SER A 21 -14.86 -4.80 23.13
C SER A 21 -14.11 -5.66 24.15
N ASN A 22 -14.07 -6.98 23.98
CA ASN A 22 -13.40 -7.87 24.92
C ASN A 22 -11.89 -7.96 24.63
N LEU A 23 -11.05 -7.73 25.64
CA LEU A 23 -9.61 -7.93 25.57
C LEU A 23 -9.24 -9.41 25.74
N THR A 24 -8.31 -9.88 24.91
CA THR A 24 -7.60 -11.16 25.10
C THR A 24 -6.15 -10.93 25.54
N ALA A 25 -5.62 -9.74 25.28
CA ALA A 25 -4.32 -9.24 25.75
C ALA A 25 -4.48 -8.31 26.96
N LYS A 26 -3.37 -7.83 27.54
CA LYS A 26 -3.38 -7.00 28.76
C LYS A 26 -3.72 -5.53 28.52
N GLY A 27 -3.74 -5.08 27.27
CA GLY A 27 -4.08 -3.70 26.90
C GLY A 27 -4.44 -3.57 25.45
N TRP A 28 -5.06 -2.44 25.08
CA TRP A 28 -5.53 -2.21 23.72
C TRP A 28 -4.40 -2.06 22.70
N GLY A 29 -3.21 -1.61 23.11
CA GLY A 29 -2.06 -1.55 22.19
C GLY A 29 -1.62 -2.93 21.70
N GLN A 30 -1.56 -3.91 22.60
CA GLN A 30 -1.23 -5.30 22.30
C GLN A 30 -2.38 -6.00 21.56
N GLU A 31 -3.60 -5.82 22.02
CA GLU A 31 -4.81 -6.39 21.43
C GLU A 31 -5.00 -5.94 19.99
N ALA A 32 -4.79 -4.64 19.73
CA ALA A 32 -4.88 -4.09 18.39
C ALA A 32 -3.85 -4.71 17.44
N ALA A 33 -2.59 -4.82 17.87
CA ALA A 33 -1.54 -5.47 17.09
C ALA A 33 -1.88 -6.94 16.81
N LEU A 34 -2.41 -7.66 17.82
CA LEU A 34 -2.84 -9.05 17.72
C LEU A 34 -3.98 -9.21 16.70
N ARG A 35 -5.03 -8.39 16.80
CA ARG A 35 -6.17 -8.43 15.86
C ARG A 35 -5.75 -8.07 14.45
N MET A 36 -4.89 -7.07 14.28
CA MET A 36 -4.39 -6.66 12.97
C MET A 36 -3.48 -7.71 12.34
N LEU A 37 -2.65 -8.42 13.13
CA LEU A 37 -1.88 -9.57 12.64
C LEU A 37 -2.81 -10.69 12.11
N HIS A 38 -3.86 -11.02 12.86
CA HIS A 38 -4.85 -12.02 12.41
C HIS A 38 -5.63 -11.53 11.18
N ASN A 39 -6.02 -10.24 11.16
CA ASN A 39 -6.70 -9.64 10.01
C ASN A 39 -5.86 -9.69 8.72
N ASN A 40 -4.54 -9.52 8.84
CA ASN A 40 -3.63 -9.66 7.69
C ASN A 40 -3.65 -11.05 7.06
N LEU A 41 -4.02 -12.07 7.84
CA LEU A 41 -4.06 -13.48 7.42
C LEU A 41 -5.50 -14.01 7.26
N ASP A 42 -6.49 -13.13 7.38
CA ASP A 42 -7.89 -13.47 7.06
C ASP A 42 -7.99 -13.91 5.59
N PRO A 43 -8.69 -15.01 5.27
CA PRO A 43 -8.85 -15.48 3.89
C PRO A 43 -9.49 -14.47 2.93
N ALA A 44 -10.27 -13.50 3.47
CA ALA A 44 -10.81 -12.41 2.67
C ALA A 44 -9.75 -11.34 2.35
N VAL A 45 -8.63 -11.31 3.08
CA VAL A 45 -7.55 -10.30 2.98
C VAL A 45 -6.33 -10.87 2.28
N ALA A 46 -5.78 -11.98 2.79
CA ALA A 46 -4.52 -12.55 2.31
C ALA A 46 -4.63 -13.26 0.96
N GLU A 47 -3.54 -13.27 0.21
CA GLU A 47 -3.41 -14.04 -1.03
C GLU A 47 -3.18 -15.53 -0.75
N HIS A 48 -2.23 -15.86 0.17
CA HIS A 48 -1.88 -17.22 0.57
C HIS A 48 -1.69 -17.30 2.10
N PRO A 49 -2.78 -17.25 2.89
CA PRO A 49 -2.69 -17.24 4.36
C PRO A 49 -2.00 -18.48 4.94
N GLU A 50 -2.10 -19.63 4.30
CA GLU A 50 -1.43 -20.87 4.67
C GLU A 50 0.10 -20.79 4.61
N GLU A 51 0.64 -19.90 3.75
CA GLU A 51 2.07 -19.58 3.61
C GLU A 51 2.47 -18.28 4.35
N LEU A 52 1.54 -17.69 5.12
CA LEU A 52 1.69 -16.38 5.77
C LEU A 52 1.85 -15.21 4.80
N ILE A 53 1.53 -15.40 3.52
CA ILE A 53 1.63 -14.40 2.46
C ILE A 53 0.36 -13.57 2.44
N VAL A 54 0.53 -12.27 2.63
CA VAL A 54 -0.57 -11.30 2.65
C VAL A 54 -0.84 -10.75 1.25
N TYR A 55 0.18 -10.23 0.57
CA TYR A 55 0.07 -9.73 -0.80
C TYR A 55 1.44 -9.63 -1.50
N GLY A 56 1.41 -9.34 -2.81
CA GLY A 56 2.61 -9.03 -3.60
C GLY A 56 3.53 -10.22 -3.83
N GLY A 57 2.97 -11.42 -3.94
CA GLY A 57 3.67 -12.66 -4.22
C GLY A 57 4.40 -13.26 -3.02
N SER A 58 5.17 -12.47 -2.25
CA SER A 58 5.99 -12.97 -1.13
C SER A 58 5.93 -12.13 0.14
N GLY A 59 5.08 -11.10 0.20
CA GLY A 59 4.95 -10.22 1.36
C GLY A 59 4.31 -10.91 2.56
N LYS A 60 5.09 -11.24 3.60
CA LYS A 60 4.67 -12.03 4.77
C LYS A 60 4.35 -11.20 5.99
N ALA A 61 3.40 -11.69 6.80
CA ALA A 61 3.06 -11.14 8.11
C ALA A 61 3.97 -11.65 9.24
N ALA A 62 4.50 -12.87 9.11
CA ALA A 62 5.45 -13.48 10.04
C ALA A 62 6.41 -14.38 9.27
N ARG A 63 7.60 -14.67 9.85
CA ARG A 63 8.65 -15.43 9.18
C ARG A 63 8.23 -16.86 8.84
N ASN A 64 7.62 -17.52 9.80
CA ASN A 64 7.07 -18.87 9.74
C ASN A 64 6.00 -19.04 10.82
N TRP A 65 5.28 -20.14 10.82
CA TRP A 65 4.21 -20.41 11.78
C TRP A 65 4.70 -20.47 13.23
N GLN A 66 5.90 -21.00 13.50
CA GLN A 66 6.49 -20.98 14.84
C GLN A 66 6.69 -19.54 15.35
N SER A 67 7.17 -18.66 14.47
CA SER A 67 7.30 -17.23 14.80
C SER A 67 5.95 -16.55 14.99
N PHE A 68 4.96 -16.88 14.17
CA PHE A 68 3.58 -16.39 14.33
C PHE A 68 3.02 -16.76 15.70
N ASP A 69 3.08 -18.04 16.08
CA ASP A 69 2.59 -18.53 17.37
C ASP A 69 3.31 -17.85 18.54
N ALA A 70 4.62 -17.63 18.41
CA ALA A 70 5.41 -16.91 19.41
C ALA A 70 5.03 -15.42 19.51
N ILE A 71 4.72 -14.74 18.39
CA ILE A 71 4.22 -13.36 18.39
C ILE A 71 2.87 -13.30 19.09
N VAL A 72 1.92 -14.18 18.75
CA VAL A 72 0.59 -14.24 19.35
C VAL A 72 0.71 -14.44 20.88
N LYS A 73 1.48 -15.43 21.30
CA LYS A 73 1.72 -15.71 22.72
C LYS A 73 2.35 -14.52 23.45
N THR A 74 3.31 -13.85 22.81
CA THR A 74 3.97 -12.69 23.41
C THR A 74 3.00 -11.52 23.55
N LEU A 75 2.26 -11.17 22.49
CA LEU A 75 1.30 -10.06 22.53
C LEU A 75 0.20 -10.27 23.59
N THR A 76 -0.28 -11.51 23.75
CA THR A 76 -1.28 -11.85 24.77
C THR A 76 -0.77 -11.62 26.19
N ASN A 77 0.54 -11.77 26.45
CA ASN A 77 1.13 -11.68 27.79
C ASN A 77 1.94 -10.40 28.04
N LEU A 78 2.16 -9.57 27.03
CA LEU A 78 2.97 -8.35 27.11
C LEU A 78 2.35 -7.33 28.07
N GLU A 79 3.15 -6.80 28.97
CA GLU A 79 2.73 -5.73 29.90
C GLU A 79 2.63 -4.37 29.19
N ASN A 80 1.89 -3.43 29.82
CA ASN A 80 1.68 -2.09 29.24
C ASN A 80 2.95 -1.22 29.22
N ASP A 81 3.99 -1.62 29.95
CA ASP A 81 5.30 -0.98 29.99
C ASP A 81 6.42 -1.82 29.35
N GLU A 82 6.05 -2.82 28.55
CA GLU A 82 6.99 -3.67 27.80
C GLU A 82 6.88 -3.45 26.29
N THR A 83 7.99 -3.68 25.59
CA THR A 83 8.09 -3.60 24.14
C THR A 83 8.66 -4.90 23.58
N MET A 84 7.92 -5.52 22.65
CA MET A 84 8.39 -6.67 21.86
C MET A 84 9.18 -6.20 20.66
N LEU A 85 10.33 -6.83 20.42
CA LEU A 85 11.14 -6.62 19.22
C LEU A 85 10.90 -7.75 18.22
N VAL A 86 10.63 -7.38 16.96
CA VAL A 86 10.40 -8.31 15.84
C VAL A 86 11.40 -8.04 14.73
N GLN A 87 12.26 -9.04 14.47
CA GLN A 87 13.25 -8.99 13.41
C GLN A 87 12.81 -9.89 12.26
N SER A 88 12.51 -9.31 11.12
CA SER A 88 12.05 -10.04 9.92
C SER A 88 11.01 -11.11 10.27
N GLY A 89 9.92 -10.70 10.92
CA GLY A 89 8.80 -11.55 11.28
C GLY A 89 9.04 -12.57 12.40
N LYS A 90 10.16 -12.48 13.13
CA LYS A 90 10.46 -13.31 14.29
C LYS A 90 10.54 -12.46 15.55
N PRO A 91 9.79 -12.78 16.63
CA PRO A 91 9.95 -12.09 17.90
C PRO A 91 11.29 -12.52 18.51
N VAL A 92 12.17 -11.54 18.81
CA VAL A 92 13.55 -11.80 19.25
C VAL A 92 13.83 -11.35 20.68
N GLY A 93 12.93 -10.53 21.25
CA GLY A 93 13.09 -10.10 22.64
C GLY A 93 11.93 -9.24 23.12
N VAL A 94 11.81 -9.15 24.43
CA VAL A 94 10.90 -8.26 25.15
C VAL A 94 11.72 -7.48 26.16
N PHE A 95 11.56 -6.16 26.16
CA PHE A 95 12.23 -5.28 27.10
C PHE A 95 11.23 -4.42 27.85
N ARG A 96 11.51 -4.16 29.13
CA ARG A 96 10.77 -3.18 29.88
C ARG A 96 11.13 -1.78 29.37
N THR A 97 10.11 -1.02 29.06
CA THR A 97 10.22 0.36 28.59
C THR A 97 9.36 1.27 29.48
N HIS A 98 8.31 1.87 28.95
CA HIS A 98 7.34 2.67 29.68
C HIS A 98 6.02 2.74 28.91
N GLU A 99 4.96 3.23 29.54
CA GLU A 99 3.60 3.29 28.94
C GLU A 99 3.50 4.13 27.66
N TRP A 100 4.39 5.09 27.46
CA TRP A 100 4.46 5.91 26.24
C TRP A 100 5.13 5.18 25.07
N ALA A 101 6.00 4.20 25.35
CA ALA A 101 6.73 3.49 24.32
C ALA A 101 5.80 2.64 23.44
N PRO A 102 6.17 2.38 22.20
CA PRO A 102 5.50 1.38 21.36
C PRO A 102 5.46 0.01 22.01
N ARG A 103 4.36 -0.71 21.83
CA ARG A 103 4.27 -2.12 22.29
C ARG A 103 5.06 -3.06 21.39
N VAL A 104 5.26 -2.68 20.12
CA VAL A 104 6.03 -3.48 19.16
C VAL A 104 6.94 -2.59 18.33
N LEU A 105 8.17 -3.03 18.15
CA LEU A 105 9.12 -2.47 17.18
C LEU A 105 9.50 -3.55 16.18
N ILE A 106 9.35 -3.24 14.90
CA ILE A 106 9.54 -4.18 13.79
C ILE A 106 10.64 -3.66 12.86
N ALA A 107 11.56 -4.54 12.48
CA ALA A 107 12.52 -4.29 11.40
C ALA A 107 12.49 -5.46 10.42
N ASN A 108 12.15 -5.21 9.16
CA ASN A 108 12.01 -6.25 8.14
C ASN A 108 12.96 -6.04 6.97
N SER A 109 13.64 -7.11 6.57
CA SER A 109 14.41 -7.22 5.32
C SER A 109 15.55 -6.20 5.16
N ASN A 110 15.92 -5.46 6.21
CA ASN A 110 16.96 -4.43 6.11
C ASN A 110 18.34 -5.07 5.92
N LEU A 111 18.95 -4.83 4.76
CA LEU A 111 20.28 -5.27 4.38
C LEU A 111 21.21 -4.07 4.24
N VAL A 112 22.49 -4.30 4.49
CA VAL A 112 23.52 -3.26 4.40
C VAL A 112 24.00 -3.12 2.95
N GLY A 113 23.98 -1.91 2.42
CA GLY A 113 24.62 -1.44 1.19
C GLY A 113 24.71 -2.49 0.06
N ASP A 114 25.93 -2.95 -0.22
CA ASP A 114 26.22 -3.88 -1.32
C ASP A 114 25.55 -5.25 -1.20
N TRP A 115 25.12 -5.64 0.02
CA TRP A 115 24.34 -6.86 0.26
C TRP A 115 22.84 -6.67 0.03
N ALA A 116 22.38 -5.47 -0.21
CA ALA A 116 20.97 -5.16 -0.46
C ALA A 116 20.58 -5.50 -1.90
N ASN A 117 20.58 -6.77 -2.24
CA ASN A 117 20.23 -7.32 -3.55
C ASN A 117 19.43 -8.63 -3.42
N TRP A 118 18.74 -9.02 -4.47
CA TRP A 118 17.89 -10.20 -4.47
C TRP A 118 18.65 -11.52 -4.22
N PRO A 119 19.83 -11.80 -4.82
CA PRO A 119 20.57 -13.02 -4.57
C PRO A 119 20.91 -13.21 -3.08
N GLU A 120 21.43 -12.18 -2.43
CA GLU A 120 21.77 -12.26 -1.00
C GLU A 120 20.52 -12.35 -0.13
N PHE A 121 19.46 -11.59 -0.46
CA PHE A 121 18.19 -11.69 0.26
C PHE A 121 17.65 -13.12 0.23
N ARG A 122 17.58 -13.75 -0.94
CA ARG A 122 17.08 -15.13 -1.10
C ARG A 122 17.94 -16.15 -0.37
N ARG A 123 19.26 -15.98 -0.41
CA ARG A 123 20.17 -16.83 0.37
C ARG A 123 19.87 -16.76 1.87
N LEU A 124 19.66 -15.56 2.41
CA LEU A 124 19.34 -15.36 3.82
C LEU A 124 17.93 -15.88 4.17
N GLU A 125 16.96 -15.73 3.26
CA GLU A 125 15.61 -16.24 3.43
C GLU A 125 15.61 -17.78 3.47
N GLN A 126 16.33 -18.45 2.58
CA GLN A 126 16.50 -19.91 2.59
C GLN A 126 17.16 -20.42 3.88
N LEU A 127 18.06 -19.65 4.47
CA LEU A 127 18.63 -19.95 5.79
C LEU A 127 17.68 -19.66 6.96
N GLY A 128 16.48 -19.13 6.70
CA GLY A 128 15.51 -18.76 7.73
C GLY A 128 15.92 -17.54 8.57
N LEU A 129 16.80 -16.68 8.06
CA LEU A 129 17.33 -15.51 8.77
C LEU A 129 16.54 -14.22 8.52
N THR A 130 15.82 -14.17 7.41
CA THR A 130 14.99 -13.02 7.02
C THR A 130 13.66 -13.48 6.40
N MET A 131 12.79 -12.54 6.13
CA MET A 131 11.59 -12.71 5.31
C MET A 131 11.30 -11.42 4.56
N TYR A 132 10.58 -11.48 3.46
CA TYR A 132 10.09 -10.28 2.78
C TYR A 132 8.85 -9.73 3.50
N GLY A 133 9.11 -8.89 4.51
CA GLY A 133 8.06 -8.21 5.28
C GLY A 133 7.57 -6.95 4.56
N GLN A 134 6.97 -7.14 3.39
CA GLN A 134 6.56 -6.04 2.51
C GLN A 134 5.57 -5.09 3.19
N MET A 135 6.00 -3.84 3.40
CA MET A 135 5.16 -2.72 3.86
C MET A 135 4.10 -3.10 4.92
N THR A 136 2.84 -2.86 4.61
CA THR A 136 1.70 -3.10 5.53
C THR A 136 1.43 -4.57 5.83
N ALA A 137 1.95 -5.52 5.03
CA ALA A 137 1.94 -6.94 5.36
C ALA A 137 2.82 -7.24 6.59
N GLY A 138 4.07 -6.80 6.56
CA GLY A 138 5.04 -7.04 7.62
C GLY A 138 4.86 -6.16 8.86
N SER A 139 4.07 -5.08 8.77
CA SER A 139 3.73 -4.20 9.89
C SER A 139 2.29 -4.35 10.40
N TRP A 140 1.56 -5.33 9.90
CA TRP A 140 0.23 -5.68 10.37
C TRP A 140 -0.79 -4.53 10.31
N ILE A 141 -0.82 -3.80 9.21
CA ILE A 141 -1.78 -2.71 8.97
C ILE A 141 -2.40 -2.77 7.56
N TYR A 142 -2.28 -3.90 6.89
CA TYR A 142 -2.94 -4.11 5.62
C TYR A 142 -4.45 -4.25 5.80
N ILE A 143 -5.22 -3.49 5.06
CA ILE A 143 -6.69 -3.40 5.15
C ILE A 143 -7.37 -3.91 3.88
N GLY A 144 -6.70 -4.77 3.12
CA GLY A 144 -7.17 -5.25 1.84
C GLY A 144 -6.91 -4.25 0.70
N THR A 145 -7.48 -4.52 -0.46
CA THR A 145 -7.28 -3.76 -1.70
C THR A 145 -7.70 -2.29 -1.58
N GLN A 146 -8.64 -1.94 -0.67
CA GLN A 146 -9.02 -0.55 -0.46
C GLN A 146 -7.87 0.32 0.07
N GLY A 147 -6.85 -0.28 0.70
CA GLY A 147 -5.68 0.44 1.21
C GLY A 147 -4.89 1.19 0.15
N ILE A 148 -4.91 0.72 -1.10
CA ILE A 148 -4.32 1.40 -2.25
C ILE A 148 -5.36 2.12 -3.10
N LEU A 149 -6.64 1.73 -3.02
CA LEU A 149 -7.71 2.23 -3.89
C LEU A 149 -7.81 3.76 -3.84
N GLN A 150 -7.75 4.36 -2.66
CA GLN A 150 -7.91 5.80 -2.53
C GLN A 150 -6.73 6.57 -3.15
N GLY A 151 -5.48 6.12 -2.94
CA GLY A 151 -4.30 6.73 -3.60
C GLY A 151 -4.36 6.57 -5.13
N THR A 152 -4.87 5.45 -5.62
CA THR A 152 -5.10 5.22 -7.04
C THR A 152 -6.20 6.13 -7.57
N TYR A 153 -7.30 6.28 -6.83
CA TYR A 153 -8.35 7.24 -7.14
C TYR A 153 -7.82 8.68 -7.23
N GLU A 154 -7.00 9.12 -6.25
CA GLU A 154 -6.37 10.46 -6.27
C GLU A 154 -5.47 10.65 -7.48
N THR A 155 -4.69 9.63 -7.83
CA THR A 155 -3.82 9.67 -9.01
C THR A 155 -4.64 9.88 -10.28
N PHE A 156 -5.70 9.08 -10.49
CA PHE A 156 -6.56 9.22 -11.68
C PHE A 156 -7.38 10.52 -11.65
N ALA A 157 -7.77 11.02 -10.48
CA ALA A 157 -8.40 12.35 -10.36
C ALA A 157 -7.44 13.47 -10.77
N ALA A 158 -6.16 13.38 -10.37
CA ALA A 158 -5.13 14.32 -10.79
C ALA A 158 -4.82 14.22 -12.31
N VAL A 159 -4.78 13.01 -12.86
CA VAL A 159 -4.70 12.79 -14.32
C VAL A 159 -5.89 13.45 -15.04
N ALA A 160 -7.11 13.22 -14.55
CA ALA A 160 -8.33 13.81 -15.11
C ALA A 160 -8.28 15.34 -15.08
N ALA A 161 -7.89 15.93 -13.97
CA ALA A 161 -7.77 17.38 -13.81
C ALA A 161 -6.71 17.98 -14.76
N LYS A 162 -5.56 17.32 -14.86
CA LYS A 162 -4.42 17.82 -15.64
C LYS A 162 -4.60 17.66 -17.16
N ARG A 163 -5.24 16.58 -17.62
CA ARG A 163 -5.24 16.16 -19.04
C ARG A 163 -6.62 16.10 -19.67
N PHE A 164 -7.69 15.90 -18.91
CA PHE A 164 -9.00 15.55 -19.44
C PHE A 164 -10.14 16.43 -18.92
N GLY A 165 -9.83 17.64 -18.44
CA GLY A 165 -10.85 18.61 -18.02
C GLY A 165 -11.63 18.25 -16.74
N GLY A 166 -11.04 17.40 -15.89
CA GLY A 166 -11.58 17.06 -14.55
C GLY A 166 -12.38 15.74 -14.49
N THR A 167 -12.55 15.03 -15.61
CA THR A 167 -13.24 13.72 -15.65
C THR A 167 -12.55 12.78 -16.63
N LEU A 168 -12.61 11.47 -16.39
CA LEU A 168 -12.16 10.45 -17.34
C LEU A 168 -13.30 9.93 -18.24
N ALA A 169 -14.48 10.57 -18.22
CA ALA A 169 -15.62 10.17 -19.04
C ALA A 169 -15.27 10.18 -20.54
N GLY A 170 -15.37 9.02 -21.18
CA GLY A 170 -15.02 8.83 -22.60
C GLY A 170 -13.53 8.57 -22.85
N THR A 171 -12.73 8.32 -21.81
CA THR A 171 -11.36 7.82 -21.93
C THR A 171 -11.29 6.31 -21.72
N LEU A 172 -10.23 5.69 -22.26
CA LEU A 172 -9.88 4.29 -22.04
C LEU A 172 -8.51 4.20 -21.38
N THR A 173 -8.49 3.61 -20.19
CA THR A 173 -7.26 3.28 -19.44
C THR A 173 -6.88 1.82 -19.68
N LEU A 174 -5.63 1.55 -20.03
CA LEU A 174 -5.02 0.23 -20.07
C LEU A 174 -4.07 0.07 -18.88
N THR A 175 -4.19 -1.04 -18.15
CA THR A 175 -3.28 -1.38 -17.06
C THR A 175 -3.02 -2.89 -16.98
N GLY A 176 -1.94 -3.29 -16.34
CA GLY A 176 -1.56 -4.68 -16.06
C GLY A 176 -1.48 -4.98 -14.57
N GLY A 177 -1.76 -6.26 -14.20
CA GLY A 177 -1.70 -6.74 -12.82
C GLY A 177 -2.97 -6.49 -12.00
N CYS A 178 -3.65 -7.56 -11.59
CA CYS A 178 -4.93 -7.53 -10.85
C CYS A 178 -4.85 -8.24 -9.48
N GLY A 179 -3.65 -8.29 -8.89
CA GLY A 179 -3.41 -8.82 -7.54
C GLY A 179 -3.96 -7.91 -6.43
N GLY A 180 -3.45 -8.08 -5.19
CA GLY A 180 -3.89 -7.32 -4.02
C GLY A 180 -3.81 -5.81 -4.20
N MET A 181 -2.77 -5.32 -4.85
CA MET A 181 -2.53 -3.89 -5.10
C MET A 181 -3.11 -3.45 -6.46
N GLY A 182 -2.73 -4.08 -7.57
CA GLY A 182 -3.18 -3.72 -8.92
C GLY A 182 -4.68 -3.85 -9.12
N GLY A 183 -5.33 -4.75 -8.39
CA GLY A 183 -6.78 -4.92 -8.41
C GLY A 183 -7.60 -3.69 -8.01
N ALA A 184 -6.98 -2.66 -7.42
CA ALA A 184 -7.63 -1.37 -7.15
C ALA A 184 -7.81 -0.50 -8.41
N GLN A 185 -7.01 -0.70 -9.43
CA GLN A 185 -6.99 0.15 -10.64
C GLN A 185 -8.33 0.23 -11.35
N PRO A 186 -9.03 -0.88 -11.65
CA PRO A 186 -10.30 -0.83 -12.38
C PRO A 186 -11.36 0.02 -11.67
N LEU A 187 -11.51 -0.19 -10.35
CA LEU A 187 -12.47 0.57 -9.55
C LEU A 187 -12.09 2.06 -9.47
N ALA A 188 -10.80 2.38 -9.29
CA ALA A 188 -10.34 3.77 -9.24
C ALA A 188 -10.61 4.52 -10.56
N VAL A 189 -10.39 3.88 -11.70
CA VAL A 189 -10.70 4.44 -13.02
C VAL A 189 -12.20 4.69 -13.17
N THR A 190 -13.04 3.69 -12.83
CA THR A 190 -14.50 3.83 -12.96
C THR A 190 -15.11 4.81 -11.94
N MET A 191 -14.52 4.98 -10.76
CA MET A 191 -14.89 6.03 -9.80
C MET A 191 -14.55 7.44 -10.32
N ASN A 192 -13.59 7.55 -11.25
CA ASN A 192 -13.28 8.77 -11.99
C ASN A 192 -14.00 8.85 -13.36
N GLU A 193 -15.04 8.03 -13.55
CA GLU A 193 -15.92 8.01 -14.73
C GLU A 193 -15.30 7.43 -16.01
N GLY A 194 -14.08 6.85 -15.94
CA GLY A 194 -13.38 6.27 -17.08
C GLY A 194 -13.76 4.82 -17.41
N THR A 195 -13.44 4.37 -18.63
CA THR A 195 -13.45 2.96 -19.02
C THR A 195 -12.07 2.37 -18.73
N CYS A 196 -11.99 1.13 -18.23
CA CYS A 196 -10.73 0.45 -17.92
C CYS A 196 -10.64 -0.90 -18.62
N LEU A 197 -9.46 -1.21 -19.17
CA LEU A 197 -9.04 -2.56 -19.56
C LEU A 197 -7.87 -2.97 -18.67
N ILE A 198 -8.06 -4.03 -17.88
CA ILE A 198 -7.01 -4.59 -17.05
C ILE A 198 -6.63 -5.99 -17.50
N ILE A 199 -5.32 -6.23 -17.58
CA ILE A 199 -4.74 -7.50 -18.01
C ILE A 199 -4.11 -8.19 -16.80
N ASP A 200 -4.44 -9.44 -16.56
CA ASP A 200 -3.69 -10.29 -15.60
C ASP A 200 -3.50 -11.68 -16.21
N VAL A 201 -2.34 -12.26 -15.99
CA VAL A 201 -2.00 -13.60 -16.45
C VAL A 201 -2.82 -14.68 -15.72
N ASP A 202 -3.25 -14.40 -14.49
CA ASP A 202 -4.04 -15.28 -13.64
C ASP A 202 -5.52 -14.88 -13.64
N GLU A 203 -6.34 -15.64 -14.33
CA GLU A 203 -7.79 -15.41 -14.42
C GLU A 203 -8.48 -15.47 -13.03
N SER A 204 -7.93 -16.25 -12.09
CA SER A 204 -8.51 -16.38 -10.75
C SER A 204 -8.48 -15.05 -9.99
N ARG A 205 -7.44 -14.23 -10.20
CA ARG A 205 -7.32 -12.88 -9.64
C ARG A 205 -8.39 -11.95 -10.20
N LEU A 206 -8.63 -11.99 -11.52
CA LEU A 206 -9.69 -11.21 -12.16
C LEU A 206 -11.07 -11.59 -11.61
N ARG A 207 -11.36 -12.89 -11.50
CA ARG A 207 -12.62 -13.40 -10.93
C ARG A 207 -12.81 -12.97 -9.48
N ARG A 208 -11.74 -13.01 -8.66
CA ARG A 208 -11.77 -12.51 -7.28
C ARG A 208 -12.15 -11.02 -7.24
N ARG A 209 -11.60 -10.18 -8.13
CA ARG A 209 -11.95 -8.75 -8.17
C ARG A 209 -13.38 -8.49 -8.62
N ILE A 210 -13.96 -9.34 -9.44
CA ILE A 210 -15.41 -9.26 -9.75
C ILE A 210 -16.24 -9.58 -8.49
N GLN A 211 -15.89 -10.63 -7.75
CA GLN A 211 -16.57 -10.98 -6.50
C GLN A 211 -16.48 -9.87 -5.45
N ASP A 212 -15.32 -9.23 -5.34
CA ASP A 212 -15.04 -8.11 -4.44
C ASP A 212 -15.60 -6.76 -4.95
N ARG A 213 -16.24 -6.72 -6.13
CA ARG A 213 -16.79 -5.52 -6.78
C ARG A 213 -15.74 -4.45 -7.18
N TYR A 214 -14.50 -4.88 -7.40
CA TYR A 214 -13.43 -4.02 -7.91
C TYR A 214 -13.28 -4.04 -9.44
N LEU A 215 -13.82 -5.08 -10.09
CA LEU A 215 -13.85 -5.28 -11.54
C LEU A 215 -15.29 -5.59 -11.95
N ASP A 216 -15.77 -5.02 -13.06
CA ASP A 216 -17.15 -5.18 -13.48
C ASP A 216 -17.36 -6.43 -14.34
N GLU A 217 -16.51 -6.66 -15.36
CA GLU A 217 -16.70 -7.71 -16.36
C GLU A 217 -15.41 -8.46 -16.70
N LEU A 218 -15.51 -9.69 -17.19
CA LEU A 218 -14.43 -10.47 -17.77
C LEU A 218 -14.70 -10.69 -19.25
N ALA A 219 -13.71 -10.42 -20.11
CA ALA A 219 -13.77 -10.70 -21.54
C ALA A 219 -13.31 -12.13 -21.84
N ASP A 220 -13.90 -12.74 -22.87
CA ASP A 220 -13.58 -14.10 -23.28
C ASP A 220 -12.25 -14.20 -24.06
N ASN A 221 -11.87 -13.14 -24.75
CA ASN A 221 -10.64 -13.03 -25.54
C ASN A 221 -10.34 -11.57 -25.89
N LEU A 222 -9.21 -11.33 -26.56
CA LEU A 222 -8.74 -9.99 -26.89
C LEU A 222 -9.71 -9.23 -27.81
N ASP A 223 -10.33 -9.87 -28.78
CA ASP A 223 -11.27 -9.22 -29.71
C ASP A 223 -12.54 -8.77 -28.96
N ASP A 224 -13.10 -9.63 -28.12
CA ASP A 224 -14.22 -9.31 -27.24
C ASP A 224 -13.88 -8.16 -26.27
N ALA A 225 -12.68 -8.18 -25.68
CA ALA A 225 -12.22 -7.10 -24.81
C ALA A 225 -12.18 -5.76 -25.54
N ILE A 226 -11.58 -5.72 -26.74
CA ILE A 226 -11.48 -4.50 -27.56
C ILE A 226 -12.88 -3.99 -27.93
N ASP A 227 -13.77 -4.84 -28.41
CA ASP A 227 -15.13 -4.46 -28.81
C ASP A 227 -15.91 -3.85 -27.63
N ARG A 228 -15.84 -4.48 -26.44
CA ARG A 228 -16.52 -3.98 -25.23
C ARG A 228 -15.96 -2.62 -24.80
N VAL A 229 -14.63 -2.49 -24.64
CA VAL A 229 -14.06 -1.24 -24.10
C VAL A 229 -14.22 -0.06 -25.07
N LEU A 230 -14.14 -0.28 -26.39
CA LEU A 230 -14.40 0.76 -27.38
C LEU A 230 -15.87 1.18 -27.39
N LYS A 231 -16.80 0.23 -27.26
CA LYS A 231 -18.23 0.53 -27.07
C LYS A 231 -18.47 1.36 -25.81
N TYR A 232 -17.90 0.97 -24.66
CA TYR A 232 -18.08 1.70 -23.39
C TYR A 232 -17.44 3.08 -23.45
N LYS A 233 -16.22 3.20 -23.99
CA LYS A 233 -15.57 4.50 -24.24
C LYS A 233 -16.45 5.43 -25.06
N SER A 234 -16.99 4.94 -26.20
CA SER A 234 -17.87 5.76 -27.08
C SER A 234 -19.17 6.20 -26.41
N GLN A 235 -19.68 5.40 -25.48
CA GLN A 235 -20.90 5.68 -24.70
C GLN A 235 -20.61 6.46 -23.42
N LYS A 236 -19.32 6.78 -23.12
CA LYS A 236 -18.86 7.42 -21.87
C LYS A 236 -19.30 6.65 -20.62
N LYS A 237 -19.27 5.33 -20.68
CA LYS A 237 -19.62 4.45 -19.55
C LYS A 237 -18.42 4.13 -18.71
N ALA A 238 -18.55 4.31 -17.40
CA ALA A 238 -17.58 3.94 -16.39
C ALA A 238 -17.69 2.43 -16.09
N ILE A 239 -17.10 1.60 -16.93
CA ILE A 239 -17.08 0.13 -16.81
C ILE A 239 -15.66 -0.36 -16.96
N SER A 240 -15.29 -1.34 -16.15
CA SER A 240 -13.99 -2.02 -16.20
C SER A 240 -14.14 -3.42 -16.77
N VAL A 241 -13.21 -3.79 -17.67
CA VAL A 241 -13.15 -5.10 -18.32
C VAL A 241 -11.81 -5.74 -18.01
N GLY A 242 -11.82 -6.95 -17.46
CA GLY A 242 -10.64 -7.80 -17.26
C GLY A 242 -10.40 -8.70 -18.46
N LEU A 243 -9.15 -8.96 -18.78
CA LEU A 243 -8.75 -9.94 -19.78
C LEU A 243 -7.62 -10.81 -19.24
N ALA A 244 -7.84 -12.13 -19.22
CA ALA A 244 -6.79 -13.08 -18.86
C ALA A 244 -5.73 -13.18 -19.97
N GLY A 245 -4.46 -12.99 -19.59
CA GLY A 245 -3.36 -13.11 -20.53
C GLY A 245 -2.10 -12.37 -20.09
N ASN A 246 -1.03 -12.56 -20.86
CA ASN A 246 0.26 -11.95 -20.59
C ASN A 246 0.27 -10.47 -21.00
N ALA A 247 0.60 -9.58 -20.06
CA ALA A 247 0.56 -8.13 -20.28
C ALA A 247 1.55 -7.69 -21.38
N ALA A 248 2.76 -8.24 -21.44
CA ALA A 248 3.74 -7.90 -22.47
C ALA A 248 3.24 -8.22 -23.88
N THR A 249 2.59 -9.37 -24.04
CA THR A 249 2.00 -9.78 -25.32
C THR A 249 0.81 -8.89 -25.70
N ILE A 250 -0.10 -8.67 -24.75
CA ILE A 250 -1.36 -7.96 -25.03
C ILE A 250 -1.13 -6.47 -25.27
N PHE A 251 -0.27 -5.81 -24.47
CA PHE A 251 0.07 -4.38 -24.69
C PHE A 251 0.67 -4.17 -26.09
N ALA A 252 1.61 -5.03 -26.49
CA ALA A 252 2.22 -4.96 -27.81
C ALA A 252 1.18 -5.18 -28.93
N GLU A 253 0.26 -6.13 -28.78
CA GLU A 253 -0.77 -6.41 -29.79
C GLU A 253 -1.82 -5.29 -29.88
N LEU A 254 -2.22 -4.69 -28.75
CA LEU A 254 -3.12 -3.52 -28.72
C LEU A 254 -2.47 -2.31 -29.42
N LEU A 255 -1.17 -2.07 -29.18
CA LEU A 255 -0.41 -1.01 -29.87
C LEU A 255 -0.34 -1.24 -31.37
N LYS A 256 -0.06 -2.48 -31.79
CA LYS A 256 0.01 -2.89 -33.21
C LYS A 256 -1.34 -2.74 -33.91
N ARG A 257 -2.45 -3.04 -33.21
CA ARG A 257 -3.83 -2.89 -33.74
C ARG A 257 -4.33 -1.46 -33.72
N ASP A 258 -3.51 -0.51 -33.28
CA ASP A 258 -3.85 0.91 -33.20
C ASP A 258 -5.10 1.19 -32.34
N VAL A 259 -5.29 0.43 -31.27
CA VAL A 259 -6.41 0.64 -30.34
C VAL A 259 -6.26 2.00 -29.65
N PRO A 260 -7.29 2.87 -29.67
CA PRO A 260 -7.20 4.25 -29.17
C PRO A 260 -7.25 4.31 -27.63
N ILE A 261 -6.11 4.02 -27.00
CA ILE A 261 -5.90 4.08 -25.55
C ILE A 261 -5.49 5.50 -25.17
N ASP A 262 -6.11 6.06 -24.12
CA ASP A 262 -5.84 7.42 -23.65
C ASP A 262 -4.87 7.47 -22.47
N ILE A 263 -4.88 6.43 -21.63
CA ILE A 263 -4.04 6.34 -20.43
C ILE A 263 -3.44 4.92 -20.35
N VAL A 264 -2.15 4.82 -20.06
CA VAL A 264 -1.47 3.53 -19.86
C VAL A 264 -0.66 3.57 -18.56
N THR A 265 -0.82 2.55 -17.76
CA THR A 265 -0.02 2.32 -16.56
C THR A 265 0.18 0.84 -16.30
N ASP A 266 0.88 0.46 -15.22
CA ASP A 266 1.14 -0.93 -14.87
C ASP A 266 1.29 -1.14 -13.38
N GLN A 267 0.80 -2.28 -12.90
CA GLN A 267 1.03 -2.75 -11.54
C GLN A 267 1.17 -4.28 -11.47
N THR A 268 1.81 -4.87 -12.48
CA THR A 268 2.25 -6.26 -12.46
C THR A 268 3.28 -6.50 -11.35
N SER A 269 3.63 -7.75 -11.07
CA SER A 269 4.59 -8.12 -10.01
C SER A 269 6.05 -7.85 -10.40
N ALA A 270 6.32 -6.76 -11.10
CA ALA A 270 7.63 -6.41 -11.64
C ALA A 270 8.71 -6.11 -10.57
N HIS A 271 8.30 -5.85 -9.33
CA HIS A 271 9.22 -5.60 -8.20
C HIS A 271 10.11 -6.80 -7.83
N ASP A 272 9.68 -8.00 -8.17
CA ASP A 272 10.45 -9.23 -8.09
C ASP A 272 10.28 -10.04 -9.38
N PRO A 273 11.31 -10.13 -10.24
CA PRO A 273 11.23 -10.82 -11.53
C PRO A 273 10.79 -12.29 -11.44
N LEU A 274 11.01 -12.98 -10.30
CA LEU A 274 10.54 -14.36 -10.13
C LEU A 274 9.01 -14.48 -9.97
N TYR A 275 8.31 -13.37 -9.79
CA TYR A 275 6.84 -13.31 -9.72
C TYR A 275 6.20 -12.68 -10.97
N TYR A 276 7.00 -12.16 -11.91
CA TYR A 276 6.51 -11.71 -13.20
C TYR A 276 6.52 -12.88 -14.18
N VAL A 277 5.35 -13.35 -14.61
CA VAL A 277 5.25 -14.51 -15.52
C VAL A 277 5.71 -14.11 -16.93
N PRO A 278 6.78 -14.72 -17.47
CA PRO A 278 7.29 -14.42 -18.81
C PRO A 278 6.33 -14.83 -19.92
N GLU A 279 6.54 -14.31 -21.14
CA GLU A 279 5.78 -14.72 -22.30
C GLU A 279 5.93 -16.23 -22.57
N GLY A 280 4.81 -16.88 -22.91
CA GLY A 280 4.77 -18.30 -23.25
C GLY A 280 4.91 -19.26 -22.07
N VAL A 281 4.88 -18.74 -20.83
CA VAL A 281 4.85 -19.53 -19.60
C VAL A 281 3.46 -19.49 -18.99
N SER A 282 2.92 -20.64 -18.57
CA SER A 282 1.65 -20.69 -17.82
C SER A 282 1.89 -20.29 -16.35
N VAL A 283 0.81 -19.86 -15.68
CA VAL A 283 0.88 -19.54 -14.23
C VAL A 283 1.26 -20.78 -13.42
N GLU A 284 0.75 -21.94 -13.82
CA GLU A 284 1.00 -23.23 -13.17
C GLU A 284 2.47 -23.65 -13.28
N ASP A 285 3.12 -23.37 -14.42
CA ASP A 285 4.51 -23.76 -14.66
C ASP A 285 5.51 -22.73 -14.09
N ALA A 286 5.08 -21.48 -13.95
CA ALA A 286 5.98 -20.37 -13.62
C ALA A 286 6.76 -20.60 -12.32
N ARG A 287 6.08 -21.07 -11.26
CA ARG A 287 6.72 -21.32 -9.95
C ARG A 287 7.78 -22.41 -10.07
N ALA A 288 7.46 -23.53 -10.71
CA ALA A 288 8.39 -24.64 -10.88
C ALA A 288 9.60 -24.24 -11.74
N MET A 289 9.40 -23.43 -12.77
CA MET A 289 10.49 -22.93 -13.61
C MET A 289 11.38 -21.94 -12.84
N ALA A 290 10.80 -21.03 -12.07
CA ALA A 290 11.54 -20.08 -11.24
C ALA A 290 12.36 -20.77 -10.14
N GLU A 291 11.86 -21.87 -9.59
CA GLU A 291 12.59 -22.70 -8.60
C GLU A 291 13.70 -23.53 -9.25
N ALA A 292 13.48 -24.04 -10.48
CA ALA A 292 14.45 -24.87 -11.19
C ALA A 292 15.64 -24.08 -11.73
N ASP A 293 15.41 -22.92 -12.32
CA ASP A 293 16.45 -22.03 -12.88
C ASP A 293 16.04 -20.56 -12.67
N PRO A 294 16.34 -19.97 -11.50
CA PRO A 294 15.99 -18.59 -11.20
C PRO A 294 16.65 -17.55 -12.11
N GLU A 295 17.84 -17.86 -12.66
CA GLU A 295 18.59 -16.95 -13.53
C GLU A 295 17.92 -16.85 -14.91
N ASP A 296 17.70 -18.00 -15.59
CA ASP A 296 16.99 -18.04 -16.89
C ASP A 296 15.57 -17.44 -16.75
N PHE A 297 14.87 -17.77 -15.65
CA PHE A 297 13.52 -17.21 -15.44
C PHE A 297 13.55 -15.69 -15.28
N THR A 298 14.53 -15.15 -14.56
CA THR A 298 14.71 -13.70 -14.39
C THR A 298 14.99 -13.02 -15.72
N ASP A 299 15.92 -13.56 -16.52
CA ASP A 299 16.26 -13.01 -17.84
C ASP A 299 15.04 -12.97 -18.77
N ARG A 300 14.22 -14.02 -18.77
CA ARG A 300 12.98 -14.09 -19.55
C ARG A 300 11.92 -13.11 -19.05
N ALA A 301 11.80 -12.94 -17.73
CA ALA A 301 10.88 -11.98 -17.13
C ALA A 301 11.29 -10.53 -17.47
N GLU A 302 12.58 -10.19 -17.36
CA GLU A 302 13.12 -8.88 -17.71
C GLU A 302 12.93 -8.58 -19.22
N ALA A 303 13.14 -9.55 -20.10
CA ALA A 303 12.88 -9.41 -21.54
C ALA A 303 11.39 -9.16 -21.83
N ALA A 304 10.47 -9.83 -21.14
CA ALA A 304 9.03 -9.61 -21.28
C ALA A 304 8.62 -8.22 -20.74
N MET A 305 9.18 -7.79 -19.61
CA MET A 305 8.98 -6.43 -19.08
C MET A 305 9.52 -5.35 -20.03
N ALA A 306 10.67 -5.60 -20.68
CA ALA A 306 11.20 -4.71 -21.72
C ALA A 306 10.20 -4.52 -22.87
N LYS A 307 9.60 -5.60 -23.37
CA LYS A 307 8.58 -5.57 -24.42
C LYS A 307 7.31 -4.81 -23.98
N GLN A 308 6.86 -5.04 -22.73
CA GLN A 308 5.69 -4.33 -22.20
C GLN A 308 5.94 -2.82 -22.11
N VAL A 309 7.09 -2.41 -21.57
CA VAL A 309 7.46 -1.00 -21.42
C VAL A 309 7.71 -0.34 -22.78
N GLU A 310 8.28 -1.06 -23.76
CA GLU A 310 8.39 -0.59 -25.14
C GLU A 310 7.00 -0.27 -25.72
N ALA A 311 6.00 -1.13 -25.49
CA ALA A 311 4.62 -0.86 -25.90
C ALA A 311 4.04 0.35 -25.18
N MET A 312 4.31 0.54 -23.87
CA MET A 312 3.88 1.72 -23.11
C MET A 312 4.48 3.01 -23.71
N VAL A 313 5.77 3.03 -24.05
CA VAL A 313 6.42 4.15 -24.75
C VAL A 313 5.81 4.36 -26.14
N GLY A 314 5.45 3.29 -26.83
CA GLY A 314 4.73 3.35 -28.11
C GLY A 314 3.37 4.05 -27.99
N PHE A 315 2.59 3.75 -26.97
CA PHE A 315 1.33 4.46 -26.69
C PHE A 315 1.56 5.94 -26.34
N MET A 316 2.61 6.25 -25.57
CA MET A 316 2.99 7.65 -25.30
C MET A 316 3.29 8.40 -26.60
N ALA A 317 3.99 7.78 -27.53
CA ALA A 317 4.29 8.38 -28.83
C ALA A 317 3.02 8.62 -29.67
N LYS A 318 1.93 7.89 -29.42
CA LYS A 318 0.60 8.10 -30.01
C LYS A 318 -0.26 9.11 -29.25
N GLY A 319 0.27 9.71 -28.16
CA GLY A 319 -0.41 10.75 -27.38
C GLY A 319 -1.13 10.29 -26.13
N ALA A 320 -1.02 9.02 -25.75
CA ALA A 320 -1.55 8.55 -24.48
C ALA A 320 -0.76 9.14 -23.30
N GLU A 321 -1.46 9.39 -22.20
CA GLU A 321 -0.82 9.70 -20.91
C GLU A 321 -0.26 8.41 -20.31
N VAL A 322 1.05 8.36 -20.05
CA VAL A 322 1.73 7.15 -19.57
C VAL A 322 2.51 7.46 -18.31
N PHE A 323 2.34 6.63 -17.30
CA PHE A 323 3.09 6.74 -16.04
C PHE A 323 3.30 5.37 -15.39
N ASP A 324 4.41 5.25 -14.65
CA ASP A 324 4.69 4.09 -13.81
C ASP A 324 3.96 4.25 -12.47
N TYR A 325 3.22 3.22 -12.06
CA TYR A 325 2.53 3.21 -10.78
C TYR A 325 3.40 2.65 -9.62
N GLY A 326 4.71 2.49 -9.84
CA GLY A 326 5.68 2.26 -8.79
C GLY A 326 5.89 0.78 -8.44
N ASN A 327 6.10 -0.06 -9.43
CA ASN A 327 6.46 -1.48 -9.25
C ASN A 327 7.85 -1.83 -9.79
N SER A 328 8.67 -0.85 -10.16
CA SER A 328 10.00 -0.99 -10.77
C SER A 328 10.03 -1.57 -12.19
N ILE A 329 8.90 -1.65 -12.89
CA ILE A 329 8.87 -2.21 -14.26
C ILE A 329 9.83 -1.49 -15.22
N ARG A 330 10.04 -0.17 -15.07
CA ARG A 330 10.98 0.60 -15.89
C ARG A 330 12.42 0.14 -15.70
N ASP A 331 12.82 -0.13 -14.45
CA ASP A 331 14.18 -0.58 -14.15
C ASP A 331 14.43 -2.00 -14.64
N GLU A 332 13.47 -2.91 -14.43
CA GLU A 332 13.56 -4.28 -14.93
C GLU A 332 13.55 -4.30 -16.47
N ALA A 333 12.72 -3.49 -17.12
CA ALA A 333 12.73 -3.35 -18.57
C ALA A 333 14.07 -2.82 -19.11
N ARG A 334 14.73 -1.92 -18.39
CA ARG A 334 16.08 -1.43 -18.75
C ARG A 334 17.11 -2.55 -18.66
N LYS A 335 17.04 -3.41 -17.63
CA LYS A 335 17.89 -4.61 -17.51
C LYS A 335 17.62 -5.60 -18.63
N GLY A 336 16.34 -5.80 -19.00
CA GLY A 336 15.92 -6.60 -20.15
C GLY A 336 16.27 -6.01 -21.51
N GLY A 337 17.04 -4.90 -21.55
CA GLY A 337 17.63 -4.32 -22.77
C GLY A 337 16.91 -3.10 -23.36
N PHE A 338 15.76 -2.67 -22.82
CA PHE A 338 15.05 -1.50 -23.32
C PHE A 338 15.58 -0.21 -22.68
N LYS A 339 16.49 0.49 -23.35
CA LYS A 339 17.21 1.68 -22.85
C LYS A 339 16.30 2.88 -22.59
N ASP A 340 15.19 2.99 -23.29
CA ASP A 340 14.24 4.10 -23.24
C ASP A 340 13.15 3.95 -22.16
N ALA A 341 13.32 3.01 -21.24
CA ALA A 341 12.33 2.65 -20.21
C ALA A 341 11.88 3.82 -19.31
N PHE A 342 12.76 4.79 -19.07
CA PHE A 342 12.46 5.97 -18.24
C PHE A 342 11.98 7.19 -19.03
N LYS A 343 11.50 7.04 -20.27
CA LYS A 343 10.92 8.14 -21.04
C LYS A 343 9.63 8.70 -20.47
N PHE A 344 8.90 7.91 -19.68
CA PHE A 344 7.72 8.39 -18.93
C PHE A 344 8.01 8.42 -17.43
N PRO A 345 7.38 9.34 -16.68
CA PRO A 345 7.64 9.51 -15.25
C PRO A 345 6.90 8.46 -14.41
N GLY A 346 7.29 8.38 -13.12
CA GLY A 346 6.45 7.79 -12.09
C GLY A 346 5.26 8.68 -11.74
N PHE A 347 4.23 8.10 -11.13
CA PHE A 347 3.00 8.83 -10.77
C PHE A 347 3.23 9.89 -9.67
N ILE A 348 4.22 9.68 -8.80
CA ILE A 348 4.51 10.63 -7.72
C ILE A 348 4.98 11.99 -8.26
N PRO A 349 6.09 12.09 -9.04
CA PRO A 349 6.51 13.38 -9.59
C PRO A 349 5.48 13.96 -10.56
N ALA A 350 4.72 13.11 -11.25
CA ALA A 350 3.74 13.57 -12.23
C ALA A 350 2.47 14.18 -11.61
N TYR A 351 1.99 13.64 -10.46
CA TYR A 351 0.65 13.96 -9.93
C TYR A 351 0.59 14.17 -8.42
N ILE A 352 1.40 13.49 -7.63
CA ILE A 352 1.23 13.41 -6.18
C ILE A 352 2.15 14.34 -5.39
N ARG A 353 3.31 14.71 -5.94
CA ARG A 353 4.30 15.53 -5.25
C ARG A 353 3.74 16.82 -4.60
N PRO A 354 2.84 17.59 -5.23
CA PRO A 354 2.25 18.77 -4.57
C PRO A 354 1.51 18.43 -3.28
N LEU A 355 0.79 17.31 -3.24
CA LEU A 355 0.08 16.85 -2.04
C LEU A 355 1.06 16.44 -0.93
N PHE A 356 2.17 15.78 -1.29
CA PHE A 356 3.22 15.43 -0.34
C PHE A 356 3.88 16.66 0.29
N CYS A 357 4.05 17.76 -0.46
CA CYS A 357 4.51 19.04 0.07
C CYS A 357 3.57 19.62 1.15
N GLU A 358 2.28 19.31 1.10
CA GLU A 358 1.29 19.70 2.11
C GLU A 358 1.22 18.72 3.32
N GLY A 359 2.07 17.71 3.36
CA GLY A 359 1.98 16.62 4.32
C GLY A 359 0.75 15.75 4.12
N LYS A 360 0.09 15.85 2.95
CA LYS A 360 -1.05 14.99 2.60
C LYS A 360 -0.59 13.62 2.18
N GLY A 361 -1.33 12.62 2.65
CA GLY A 361 -1.12 11.23 2.29
C GLY A 361 -2.15 10.31 2.93
N PRO A 362 -2.00 9.00 2.74
CA PRO A 362 -2.95 7.99 3.20
C PRO A 362 -3.13 8.02 4.71
N PHE A 363 -4.36 8.24 5.14
CA PHE A 363 -4.81 8.13 6.53
C PHE A 363 -5.87 7.03 6.57
N ARG A 364 -5.59 5.95 7.27
CA ARG A 364 -6.46 4.78 7.34
C ARG A 364 -6.84 4.41 8.75
N TRP A 365 -8.04 3.83 8.90
CA TRP A 365 -8.51 3.37 10.21
C TRP A 365 -9.31 2.07 10.09
N VAL A 366 -9.31 1.32 11.18
CA VAL A 366 -9.94 0.00 11.29
C VAL A 366 -10.78 -0.05 12.55
N ALA A 367 -12.01 -0.54 12.44
CA ALA A 367 -12.90 -0.75 13.57
C ALA A 367 -12.68 -2.14 14.17
N LEU A 368 -12.08 -2.21 15.36
CA LEU A 368 -11.84 -3.47 16.07
C LEU A 368 -13.11 -4.16 16.56
N SER A 369 -14.25 -3.47 16.50
CA SER A 369 -15.55 -4.05 16.78
C SER A 369 -15.99 -5.12 15.78
N GLY A 370 -15.48 -5.05 14.54
CA GLY A 370 -16.01 -5.82 13.42
C GLY A 370 -17.36 -5.32 12.88
N ASP A 371 -17.93 -4.27 13.46
CA ASP A 371 -19.20 -3.68 13.00
C ASP A 371 -18.93 -2.53 12.01
N LYS A 372 -19.40 -2.67 10.77
CA LYS A 372 -19.32 -1.64 9.74
C LYS A 372 -19.99 -0.32 10.13
N LYS A 373 -20.93 -0.34 11.08
CA LYS A 373 -21.56 0.88 11.57
C LYS A 373 -20.57 1.83 12.23
N ASP A 374 -19.54 1.29 12.87
CA ASP A 374 -18.48 2.11 13.48
C ASP A 374 -17.66 2.84 12.41
N ILE A 375 -17.43 2.21 11.25
CA ILE A 375 -16.82 2.90 10.10
C ILE A 375 -17.76 3.99 9.56
N TYR A 376 -19.04 3.74 9.41
CA TYR A 376 -19.98 4.77 8.95
C TYR A 376 -20.11 5.91 9.96
N ARG A 377 -19.99 5.64 11.28
CA ARG A 377 -19.95 6.68 12.30
C ARG A 377 -18.67 7.54 12.20
N THR A 378 -17.53 6.92 11.99
CA THR A 378 -16.24 7.63 11.79
C THR A 378 -16.20 8.36 10.44
N ASP A 379 -16.73 7.79 9.35
CA ASP A 379 -16.93 8.48 8.07
C ASP A 379 -17.71 9.78 8.26
N LYS A 380 -18.84 9.72 8.99
CA LYS A 380 -19.65 10.89 9.30
C LYS A 380 -18.86 11.95 10.05
N ALA A 381 -18.04 11.53 11.02
CA ALA A 381 -17.20 12.46 11.78
C ALA A 381 -16.15 13.16 10.89
N ILE A 382 -15.55 12.45 9.94
CA ILE A 382 -14.63 13.05 8.95
C ILE A 382 -15.35 14.09 8.07
N LEU A 383 -16.56 13.79 7.60
CA LEU A 383 -17.34 14.74 6.80
C LEU A 383 -17.73 16.00 7.59
N GLU A 384 -18.08 15.83 8.87
CA GLU A 384 -18.39 16.94 9.78
C GLU A 384 -17.15 17.78 10.13
N LEU A 385 -15.97 17.15 10.22
CA LEU A 385 -14.72 17.81 10.57
C LEU A 385 -14.16 18.67 9.42
N PHE A 386 -14.41 18.26 8.16
CA PHE A 386 -13.90 18.92 6.96
C PHE A 386 -15.02 19.28 5.98
N PRO A 387 -15.99 20.13 6.37
CA PRO A 387 -17.21 20.39 5.59
C PRO A 387 -16.95 21.04 4.22
N GLU A 388 -15.86 21.81 4.10
CA GLU A 388 -15.50 22.53 2.86
C GLU A 388 -14.69 21.67 1.87
N ASN A 389 -14.30 20.45 2.25
CA ASN A 389 -13.50 19.58 1.40
C ASN A 389 -14.39 18.70 0.52
N GLU A 390 -14.92 19.29 -0.57
CA GLU A 390 -15.81 18.60 -1.51
C GLU A 390 -15.21 17.32 -2.10
N HIS A 391 -13.90 17.31 -2.36
CA HIS A 391 -13.21 16.15 -2.90
C HIS A 391 -13.20 14.99 -1.90
N LEU A 392 -12.91 15.26 -0.62
CA LEU A 392 -13.01 14.28 0.46
C LEU A 392 -14.44 13.77 0.64
N HIS A 393 -15.43 14.67 0.57
CA HIS A 393 -16.85 14.30 0.64
C HIS A 393 -17.25 13.36 -0.50
N ARG A 394 -16.82 13.66 -1.73
CA ARG A 394 -17.08 12.81 -2.90
C ARG A 394 -16.48 11.43 -2.68
N TRP A 395 -15.20 11.35 -2.24
CA TRP A 395 -14.53 10.07 -1.96
C TRP A 395 -15.27 9.25 -0.91
N ILE A 396 -15.55 9.81 0.27
CA ILE A 396 -16.18 9.07 1.38
C ILE A 396 -17.57 8.55 0.96
N LYS A 397 -18.39 9.35 0.28
CA LYS A 397 -19.71 8.93 -0.21
C LYS A 397 -19.61 7.78 -1.21
N MET A 398 -18.68 7.86 -2.16
CA MET A 398 -18.46 6.76 -3.10
C MET A 398 -17.92 5.50 -2.42
N ALA A 399 -17.03 5.66 -1.43
CA ALA A 399 -16.49 4.54 -0.69
C ALA A 399 -17.56 3.82 0.12
N GLN A 400 -18.52 4.53 0.72
CA GLN A 400 -19.66 3.92 1.42
C GLN A 400 -20.54 3.06 0.52
N ASP A 401 -20.69 3.45 -0.75
CA ASP A 401 -21.54 2.76 -1.73
C ASP A 401 -20.80 1.63 -2.47
N ARG A 402 -19.54 1.84 -2.83
CA ARG A 402 -18.82 0.99 -3.80
C ARG A 402 -17.73 0.12 -3.21
N VAL A 403 -17.19 0.43 -2.01
CA VAL A 403 -16.06 -0.29 -1.43
C VAL A 403 -16.54 -1.32 -0.43
N GLU A 404 -16.37 -2.59 -0.78
CA GLU A 404 -16.62 -3.70 0.13
C GLU A 404 -15.45 -3.87 1.13
N PHE A 405 -15.77 -4.24 2.37
CA PHE A 405 -14.76 -4.52 3.38
C PHE A 405 -14.17 -5.91 3.19
N GLN A 406 -12.86 -6.01 3.35
CA GLN A 406 -12.11 -7.25 3.38
C GLN A 406 -11.57 -7.43 4.81
N GLY A 407 -12.00 -8.48 5.51
CA GLY A 407 -11.69 -8.69 6.94
C GLY A 407 -12.36 -7.66 7.85
N LEU A 408 -11.63 -7.12 8.82
CA LEU A 408 -12.13 -6.07 9.70
C LEU A 408 -12.56 -4.83 8.90
N PRO A 409 -13.72 -4.24 9.24
CA PRO A 409 -14.15 -3.02 8.58
C PRO A 409 -13.12 -1.91 8.71
N ALA A 410 -12.78 -1.30 7.57
CA ALA A 410 -11.74 -0.28 7.51
C ALA A 410 -12.10 0.83 6.52
N ARG A 411 -11.47 1.98 6.64
CA ARG A 411 -11.57 3.09 5.71
C ARG A 411 -10.21 3.76 5.53
N ILE A 412 -10.07 4.47 4.43
CA ILE A 412 -8.93 5.31 4.11
C ILE A 412 -9.43 6.62 3.50
N CYS A 413 -8.74 7.71 3.79
CA CYS A 413 -8.83 8.97 3.05
C CYS A 413 -7.46 9.65 3.07
N TRP A 414 -7.30 10.73 2.31
CA TRP A 414 -6.08 11.53 2.36
C TRP A 414 -6.28 12.76 3.22
N LEU A 415 -5.43 12.87 4.25
CA LEU A 415 -5.38 14.01 5.17
C LEU A 415 -3.96 14.54 5.26
N GLY A 416 -3.84 15.84 5.45
CA GLY A 416 -2.58 16.57 5.53
C GLY A 416 -2.13 16.88 6.96
N TYR A 417 -1.07 17.69 7.04
CA TYR A 417 -0.58 18.25 8.29
C TYR A 417 -1.65 19.15 8.94
N GLY A 418 -1.91 18.92 10.24
CA GLY A 418 -2.96 19.64 11.00
C GLY A 418 -4.39 19.20 10.68
N GLU A 419 -4.55 18.04 10.03
CA GLU A 419 -5.84 17.39 9.76
C GLU A 419 -5.93 16.02 10.43
N ARG A 420 -4.83 15.22 10.40
CA ARG A 420 -4.80 13.86 10.97
C ARG A 420 -4.95 13.86 12.50
N ASP A 421 -4.33 14.81 13.19
CA ASP A 421 -4.44 15.00 14.65
C ASP A 421 -5.88 15.27 15.07
N LYS A 422 -6.61 16.11 14.31
CA LYS A 422 -8.03 16.40 14.54
C LYS A 422 -8.89 15.15 14.34
N ALA A 423 -8.64 14.39 13.27
CA ALA A 423 -9.36 13.14 13.02
C ALA A 423 -9.10 12.12 14.14
N GLY A 424 -7.84 11.95 14.56
CA GLY A 424 -7.49 11.07 15.68
C GLY A 424 -8.13 11.47 17.01
N ALA A 425 -8.16 12.76 17.31
CA ALA A 425 -8.83 13.28 18.52
C ALA A 425 -10.33 12.98 18.49
N VAL A 426 -11.00 13.20 17.35
CA VAL A 426 -12.43 12.90 17.20
C VAL A 426 -12.70 11.41 17.35
N PHE A 427 -11.88 10.53 16.72
CA PHE A 427 -12.06 9.08 16.84
C PHE A 427 -11.89 8.62 18.29
N ASN A 428 -10.89 9.13 18.99
CA ASN A 428 -10.69 8.80 20.41
C ASN A 428 -11.88 9.26 21.29
N ASP A 429 -12.46 10.42 21.01
CA ASP A 429 -13.64 10.94 21.70
C ASP A 429 -14.90 10.09 21.43
N LEU A 430 -15.08 9.60 20.19
CA LEU A 430 -16.16 8.67 19.84
C LEU A 430 -16.06 7.36 20.64
N VAL A 431 -14.86 6.81 20.80
CA VAL A 431 -14.62 5.62 21.62
C VAL A 431 -14.93 5.94 23.08
N LYS A 432 -14.41 7.05 23.62
CA LYS A 432 -14.64 7.50 25.02
C LYS A 432 -16.12 7.66 25.34
N LYS A 433 -16.91 8.14 24.39
CA LYS A 433 -18.38 8.34 24.54
C LYS A 433 -19.20 7.08 24.28
N GLY A 434 -18.59 6.00 23.80
CA GLY A 434 -19.31 4.78 23.41
C GLY A 434 -20.16 4.94 22.14
N GLU A 435 -19.84 5.93 21.29
CA GLU A 435 -20.49 6.15 20.01
C GLU A 435 -19.97 5.20 18.90
N VAL A 436 -18.81 4.60 19.15
CA VAL A 436 -18.28 3.41 18.47
C VAL A 436 -18.05 2.32 19.52
N SER A 437 -18.24 1.08 19.13
CA SER A 437 -18.41 -0.03 20.07
C SER A 437 -17.10 -0.69 20.52
N ALA A 438 -15.96 -0.36 19.91
CA ALA A 438 -14.62 -0.81 20.27
C ALA A 438 -13.57 0.21 19.77
N PRO A 439 -12.30 0.11 20.22
CA PRO A 439 -11.23 0.98 19.74
C PRO A 439 -11.05 1.00 18.23
N ILE A 440 -10.52 2.13 17.75
CA ILE A 440 -10.17 2.37 16.36
C ILE A 440 -8.64 2.31 16.23
N VAL A 441 -8.16 1.44 15.33
CA VAL A 441 -6.75 1.43 14.92
C VAL A 441 -6.55 2.48 13.84
N ILE A 442 -5.55 3.33 14.00
CA ILE A 442 -5.21 4.39 13.04
C ILE A 442 -3.80 4.14 12.54
N GLY A 443 -3.65 4.08 11.23
CA GLY A 443 -2.35 3.94 10.59
C GLY A 443 -2.30 4.68 9.27
N ARG A 444 -1.26 4.42 8.50
CA ARG A 444 -1.09 4.95 7.17
C ARG A 444 -0.35 3.98 6.26
N ASP A 445 -0.29 4.31 4.99
CA ASP A 445 0.60 3.61 4.08
C ASP A 445 2.07 3.89 4.45
N HIS A 446 2.96 2.93 4.26
CA HIS A 446 4.41 3.12 4.41
C HIS A 446 4.97 4.09 3.36
N LEU A 447 4.25 4.29 2.27
CA LEU A 447 4.58 5.16 1.15
C LEU A 447 3.99 6.57 1.34
N ASP A 448 3.99 7.06 2.58
CA ASP A 448 3.50 8.38 2.95
C ASP A 448 4.55 9.47 2.70
N CYS A 449 4.14 10.71 2.72
CA CYS A 449 4.91 11.89 2.30
C CYS A 449 6.28 12.08 2.98
N GLY A 450 6.47 11.57 4.21
CA GLY A 450 7.70 11.75 4.98
C GLY A 450 8.38 10.45 5.43
N SER A 451 7.93 9.30 4.96
CA SER A 451 8.28 8.01 5.57
C SER A 451 9.09 7.08 4.68
N VAL A 452 9.50 7.50 3.49
CA VAL A 452 10.08 6.60 2.49
C VAL A 452 11.23 7.27 1.73
N ALA A 453 12.24 6.48 1.38
CA ALA A 453 13.22 6.76 0.36
C ALA A 453 13.11 5.68 -0.71
N SER A 454 12.67 6.04 -1.90
CA SER A 454 12.42 5.15 -3.03
C SER A 454 12.61 5.91 -4.34
N PRO A 455 13.84 5.90 -4.92
CA PRO A 455 14.20 6.71 -6.09
C PRO A 455 13.37 6.44 -7.35
N TYR A 456 12.74 5.27 -7.44
CA TYR A 456 11.88 4.92 -8.58
C TYR A 456 10.38 5.04 -8.27
N ARG A 457 10.00 5.64 -7.13
CA ARG A 457 8.60 5.79 -6.74
C ARG A 457 8.37 7.09 -5.95
N GLU A 458 8.33 7.05 -4.60
CA GLU A 458 7.88 8.17 -3.77
C GLU A 458 8.88 9.34 -3.73
N SER A 459 10.17 9.04 -3.77
CA SER A 459 11.22 10.06 -3.82
C SER A 459 11.85 10.25 -5.21
N GLU A 460 11.18 9.76 -6.26
CA GLU A 460 11.61 9.98 -7.64
C GLU A 460 11.63 11.48 -7.97
N ALA A 461 12.74 11.96 -8.53
CA ALA A 461 12.93 13.32 -9.00
C ALA A 461 12.66 14.38 -7.90
N MET A 462 13.24 14.20 -6.72
CA MET A 462 13.29 15.26 -5.71
C MET A 462 13.99 16.50 -6.27
N LEU A 463 13.49 17.68 -5.92
CA LEU A 463 13.98 18.95 -6.51
C LEU A 463 15.49 19.17 -6.32
N ASP A 464 16.02 18.72 -5.19
CA ASP A 464 17.45 18.80 -4.81
C ASP A 464 18.27 17.56 -5.19
N GLY A 465 17.66 16.52 -5.76
CA GLY A 465 18.31 15.24 -6.09
C GLY A 465 18.50 14.30 -4.91
N SER A 466 17.83 14.52 -3.78
CA SER A 466 17.92 13.68 -2.56
C SER A 466 17.12 12.39 -2.61
N ASP A 467 16.85 11.85 -3.79
CA ASP A 467 15.96 10.72 -4.04
C ASP A 467 16.29 9.47 -3.20
N ALA A 468 17.59 9.19 -3.02
CA ALA A 468 18.08 7.97 -2.38
C ALA A 468 18.47 8.13 -0.90
N ILE A 469 18.23 9.29 -0.29
CA ILE A 469 18.63 9.54 1.11
C ILE A 469 17.66 8.85 2.06
N ALA A 470 18.14 7.78 2.70
CA ALA A 470 17.33 6.96 3.61
C ALA A 470 17.26 7.49 5.06
N ASP A 471 17.92 8.57 5.39
CA ASP A 471 17.83 9.22 6.70
C ASP A 471 16.37 9.63 7.02
N TRP A 472 15.61 10.04 6.01
CA TRP A 472 14.23 10.49 6.17
C TRP A 472 13.29 9.43 6.75
N PRO A 473 13.18 8.20 6.21
CA PRO A 473 12.36 7.16 6.83
C PRO A 473 12.89 6.72 8.20
N LEU A 474 14.20 6.78 8.45
CA LEU A 474 14.76 6.48 9.77
C LEU A 474 14.34 7.54 10.79
N LEU A 475 14.48 8.83 10.46
CA LEU A 475 14.01 9.92 11.31
C LEU A 475 12.50 9.87 11.54
N ASN A 476 11.73 9.49 10.50
CA ASN A 476 10.28 9.28 10.63
C ASN A 476 9.95 8.20 11.65
N ALA A 477 10.62 7.04 11.60
CA ALA A 477 10.42 6.00 12.60
C ALA A 477 10.78 6.46 14.01
N MET A 478 11.92 7.14 14.16
CA MET A 478 12.40 7.64 15.45
C MET A 478 11.42 8.66 16.07
N ILE A 479 10.92 9.62 15.28
CA ILE A 479 9.97 10.60 15.80
C ILE A 479 8.62 9.98 16.17
N ASN A 480 8.16 8.98 15.43
CA ASN A 480 6.94 8.25 15.76
C ASN A 480 7.08 7.44 17.05
N ILE A 481 8.27 6.83 17.31
CA ILE A 481 8.58 6.19 18.60
C ILE A 481 8.54 7.22 19.72
N ALA A 482 9.24 8.35 19.55
CA ALA A 482 9.28 9.42 20.55
C ALA A 482 7.92 10.08 20.81
N SER A 483 7.02 10.06 19.84
CA SER A 483 5.65 10.59 19.93
C SER A 483 4.66 9.65 20.59
N GLY A 484 4.99 8.37 20.77
CA GLY A 484 4.15 7.39 21.45
C GLY A 484 3.26 6.55 20.55
N ALA A 485 3.61 6.31 19.31
CA ALA A 485 2.91 5.36 18.43
C ALA A 485 2.77 3.98 19.09
N SER A 486 1.70 3.25 18.81
CA SER A 486 1.43 1.94 19.43
C SER A 486 2.38 0.85 18.91
N TRP A 487 2.70 0.88 17.61
CA TRP A 487 3.83 0.13 17.04
C TRP A 487 4.43 0.84 15.83
N VAL A 488 5.72 0.65 15.62
CA VAL A 488 6.51 1.29 14.58
C VAL A 488 7.36 0.25 13.86
N SER A 489 7.55 0.44 12.56
CA SER A 489 8.28 -0.51 11.72
C SER A 489 9.20 0.20 10.73
N ILE A 490 10.31 -0.45 10.40
CA ILE A 490 11.21 -0.08 9.30
C ILE A 490 11.37 -1.29 8.38
N HIS A 491 11.21 -1.05 7.08
CA HIS A 491 11.27 -2.08 6.07
C HIS A 491 12.18 -1.68 4.91
N HIS A 492 12.65 -2.68 4.19
CA HIS A 492 13.43 -2.54 2.99
C HIS A 492 12.75 -3.23 1.81
N GLY A 493 12.79 -2.63 0.66
CA GLY A 493 12.42 -3.23 -0.62
C GLY A 493 10.94 -3.21 -0.97
N GLY A 494 10.07 -2.72 -0.10
CA GLY A 494 8.61 -2.75 -0.33
C GLY A 494 8.15 -1.99 -1.57
N GLY A 495 7.30 -2.63 -2.37
CA GLY A 495 6.68 -2.06 -3.57
C GLY A 495 7.58 -2.00 -4.80
N VAL A 496 8.88 -1.82 -4.64
CA VAL A 496 9.85 -1.65 -5.73
C VAL A 496 10.98 -2.69 -5.75
N GLY A 497 11.03 -3.57 -4.74
CA GLY A 497 12.01 -4.64 -4.65
C GLY A 497 13.23 -4.34 -3.76
N ILE A 498 13.94 -5.39 -3.40
CA ILE A 498 15.14 -5.32 -2.54
C ILE A 498 16.20 -4.42 -3.18
N GLY A 499 16.84 -3.57 -2.36
CA GLY A 499 17.86 -2.60 -2.78
C GLY A 499 17.33 -1.26 -3.25
N ARG A 500 16.00 -1.05 -3.31
CA ARG A 500 15.41 0.11 -3.98
C ARG A 500 14.55 1.00 -3.11
N SER A 501 14.26 0.62 -1.87
CA SER A 501 13.54 1.47 -0.93
C SER A 501 13.82 1.13 0.52
N ILE A 502 13.77 2.16 1.37
CA ILE A 502 13.61 2.03 2.82
C ILE A 502 12.40 2.86 3.22
N HIS A 503 11.53 2.31 4.04
CA HIS A 503 10.31 2.98 4.46
C HIS A 503 9.92 2.63 5.89
N ALA A 504 9.21 3.55 6.54
CA ALA A 504 8.75 3.43 7.90
C ALA A 504 7.22 3.39 7.99
N GLY A 505 6.71 2.57 8.88
CA GLY A 505 5.31 2.49 9.25
C GLY A 505 5.08 2.90 10.69
N GLN A 506 3.93 3.49 10.97
CA GLN A 506 3.45 3.73 12.32
C GLN A 506 1.97 3.38 12.43
N VAL A 507 1.58 2.91 13.59
CA VAL A 507 0.19 2.64 13.94
C VAL A 507 -0.09 3.12 15.36
N SER A 508 -1.26 3.71 15.56
CA SER A 508 -1.73 4.23 16.83
C SER A 508 -3.14 3.73 17.13
N VAL A 509 -3.51 3.66 18.39
CA VAL A 509 -4.82 3.15 18.82
C VAL A 509 -5.59 4.25 19.53
N ALA A 510 -6.79 4.52 19.04
CA ALA A 510 -7.78 5.38 19.71
C ALA A 510 -8.63 4.47 20.61
N ASP A 511 -8.32 4.39 21.90
CA ASP A 511 -8.98 3.52 22.88
C ASP A 511 -9.90 4.26 23.86
N GLY A 512 -10.06 5.57 23.68
CA GLY A 512 -10.91 6.43 24.50
C GLY A 512 -10.23 6.97 25.76
N THR A 513 -8.96 6.60 26.02
CA THR A 513 -8.21 7.09 27.19
C THR A 513 -7.58 8.47 26.94
N ASP A 514 -7.27 9.18 28.03
CA ASP A 514 -6.57 10.47 27.95
C ASP A 514 -5.12 10.28 27.46
N LEU A 515 -4.47 9.16 27.83
CA LEU A 515 -3.14 8.80 27.31
C LEU A 515 -3.16 8.60 25.79
N ALA A 516 -4.17 7.91 25.27
CA ALA A 516 -4.33 7.75 23.82
C ALA A 516 -4.56 9.08 23.11
N ALA A 517 -5.35 9.99 23.71
CA ALA A 517 -5.58 11.33 23.17
C ALA A 517 -4.28 12.11 23.00
N GLU A 518 -3.40 12.10 24.02
CA GLU A 518 -2.10 12.78 23.95
C GLU A 518 -1.15 12.15 22.93
N LYS A 519 -1.07 10.81 22.89
CA LYS A 519 -0.25 10.08 21.92
C LYS A 519 -0.70 10.34 20.49
N LEU A 520 -2.00 10.24 20.21
CA LEU A 520 -2.59 10.51 18.89
C LEU A 520 -2.31 11.92 18.42
N ASN A 521 -2.47 12.92 19.30
CA ASN A 521 -2.15 14.30 18.95
C ASN A 521 -0.69 14.45 18.50
N ARG A 522 0.27 13.89 19.24
CA ARG A 522 1.70 14.01 18.91
C ARG A 522 2.05 13.23 17.63
N VAL A 523 1.67 11.95 17.56
CA VAL A 523 1.98 11.09 16.41
C VAL A 523 1.37 11.65 15.13
N LEU A 524 0.08 11.99 15.15
CA LEU A 524 -0.66 12.42 13.97
C LEU A 524 -0.37 13.89 13.55
N THR A 525 0.36 14.64 14.38
CA THR A 525 0.98 15.91 14.03
C THR A 525 2.37 15.69 13.43
N ASN A 526 3.24 14.96 14.15
CA ASN A 526 4.65 14.83 13.79
C ASN A 526 4.87 13.98 12.54
N ASP A 527 4.12 12.91 12.37
CA ASP A 527 4.25 12.01 11.22
C ASP A 527 4.01 12.72 9.88
N PRO A 528 2.89 13.40 9.61
CA PRO A 528 2.73 14.19 8.39
C PRO A 528 3.64 15.43 8.34
N GLY A 529 4.05 15.95 9.50
CA GLY A 529 5.03 17.03 9.60
C GLY A 529 6.37 16.67 8.97
N MET A 530 6.79 15.40 9.07
CA MET A 530 7.99 14.90 8.39
C MET A 530 7.90 15.06 6.87
N GLY A 531 6.73 14.92 6.27
CA GLY A 531 6.52 15.20 4.85
C GLY A 531 6.74 16.66 4.51
N VAL A 532 6.20 17.57 5.31
CA VAL A 532 6.40 19.02 5.11
C VAL A 532 7.87 19.38 5.21
N ILE A 533 8.56 19.03 6.30
CA ILE A 533 9.96 19.42 6.50
C ILE A 533 10.90 18.83 5.46
N ARG A 534 10.69 17.57 5.04
CA ARG A 534 11.47 16.94 3.96
C ARG A 534 11.37 17.71 2.65
N HIS A 535 10.17 18.17 2.29
CA HIS A 535 9.95 18.89 1.06
C HIS A 535 10.40 20.37 1.16
N VAL A 536 10.35 20.95 2.37
CA VAL A 536 11.01 22.24 2.63
C VAL A 536 12.53 22.13 2.42
N ASP A 537 13.15 21.10 3.01
CA ASP A 537 14.59 20.86 2.89
C ASP A 537 15.03 20.66 1.43
N ALA A 538 14.16 20.04 0.63
CA ALA A 538 14.38 19.87 -0.81
C ALA A 538 14.06 21.12 -1.66
N GLY A 539 13.61 22.22 -1.07
CA GLY A 539 13.40 23.51 -1.74
C GLY A 539 12.07 23.65 -2.49
N TYR A 540 11.01 22.94 -2.05
CA TYR A 540 9.68 23.10 -2.65
C TYR A 540 8.93 24.30 -2.06
N ASP A 541 8.65 25.33 -2.85
CA ASP A 541 7.89 26.54 -2.45
C ASP A 541 6.54 26.22 -1.79
N ILE A 542 5.83 25.18 -2.27
CA ILE A 542 4.57 24.74 -1.69
C ILE A 542 4.77 24.31 -0.22
N ALA A 543 5.82 23.54 0.05
CA ALA A 543 6.11 23.07 1.39
C ALA A 543 6.52 24.19 2.33
N GLU A 544 7.31 25.14 1.85
CA GLU A 544 7.66 26.36 2.61
C GLU A 544 6.43 27.18 2.95
N GLY A 545 5.53 27.40 1.97
CA GLY A 545 4.26 28.07 2.17
C GLY A 545 3.41 27.40 3.25
N VAL A 546 3.33 26.07 3.24
CA VAL A 546 2.61 25.30 4.26
C VAL A 546 3.30 25.40 5.62
N ALA A 547 4.63 25.28 5.67
CA ALA A 547 5.39 25.39 6.91
C ALA A 547 5.14 26.75 7.59
N ARG A 548 5.21 27.85 6.85
CA ARG A 548 4.92 29.20 7.37
C ARG A 548 3.46 29.36 7.79
N ALA A 549 2.51 28.96 6.95
CA ALA A 549 1.08 29.12 7.22
C ALA A 549 0.58 28.28 8.41
N LYS A 550 1.18 27.11 8.63
CA LYS A 550 0.80 26.19 9.71
C LYS A 550 1.80 26.17 10.88
N HIS A 551 2.73 27.11 10.90
CA HIS A 551 3.72 27.30 11.97
C HIS A 551 4.57 26.04 12.26
N VAL A 552 4.97 25.33 11.20
CA VAL A 552 5.93 24.23 11.33
C VAL A 552 7.30 24.85 11.57
N HIS A 553 7.92 24.54 12.68
CA HIS A 553 9.26 25.07 13.00
C HIS A 553 10.31 24.36 12.14
N VAL A 554 10.89 25.07 11.20
CA VAL A 554 12.00 24.63 10.36
C VAL A 554 13.18 25.59 10.60
N PRO A 555 14.19 25.20 11.39
CA PRO A 555 15.25 26.11 11.83
C PRO A 555 15.94 26.87 10.70
N MET A 556 16.12 26.24 9.53
CA MET A 556 16.79 26.88 8.39
C MET A 556 15.91 27.90 7.66
N LEU A 557 14.57 27.85 7.81
CA LEU A 557 13.67 28.90 7.30
C LEU A 557 13.58 30.11 8.24
N ASP A 558 13.88 29.93 9.50
CA ASP A 558 13.77 30.98 10.53
C ASP A 558 15.01 31.90 10.58
N THR A 559 16.04 31.55 9.82
CA THR A 559 17.34 32.31 9.74
C THR A 559 17.38 33.32 8.60
N GLU A 560 16.35 33.40 7.78
CA GLU A 560 16.16 34.45 6.75
C GLU A 560 15.16 35.52 7.23
#